data_ea030b7eca44592acc10d98ed9444fa3
#
_entry.id   ea030b7eca44592acc10d98ed9444fa3
#
_cell.length_a   1.000
_cell.length_b   1.000
_cell.length_c   1.000
_cell.angle_alpha   90.00
_cell.angle_beta   90.00
_cell.angle_gamma   90.00
#
_symmetry.space_group_name_H-M   'P 1'
#
loop_
_entity.id
_entity.type
_entity.pdbx_description
1 polymer ?
#
loop_
_entity_poly.entity_id
_entity_poly.type
_entity_poly.pdbx_seq_one_letter_code
_entity_poly.pdbx_strand_id
1 'polypeptide(L)'
;PVGSADDVLRRVQRLLGTTRSDELRQLLIQPSLCKTPVRCFVIRHKSFMGTPRFDFFMSISRTDDMYCFTAKKWPLGINKGCYYSISLDQEEAKRSKASTLESGAFVGKVRSDKKSLDYTLYDDGTSPDGKDKGGTSVLRHELLHINFSNSLRNRDPGAMTVVLPEVDSDGSFESVQPRHHTEGLEALLKRGEKGGLLELKNRQPKWNASSNMYVLDFHGRASLPSCRNVQLAPKAKESDVCFLMGKVEENRFNIDFKAPFSAMQAFATAIIIFDNSSGAF
;
A
#
# COMPACT_ATOMS: atom_id res chain seq x y z
N PRO A 1 -8.45 20.40 12.41
CA PRO A 1 -8.89 20.83 11.08
C PRO A 1 -8.43 19.78 10.09
N VAL A 2 -9.39 19.25 9.33
CA VAL A 2 -9.12 18.26 8.27
C VAL A 2 -8.29 18.95 7.21
N GLY A 3 -7.00 18.57 7.07
CA GLY A 3 -6.07 19.19 6.15
C GLY A 3 -6.42 18.95 4.68
N SER A 4 -6.08 19.89 3.83
CA SER A 4 -6.09 19.68 2.38
C SER A 4 -4.83 18.90 1.95
N ALA A 5 -4.80 18.36 0.72
CA ALA A 5 -3.58 17.77 0.16
C ALA A 5 -2.42 18.77 0.18
N ASP A 6 -2.70 20.05 -0.08
CA ASP A 6 -1.71 21.14 -0.02
C ASP A 6 -1.14 21.34 1.39
N ASP A 7 -1.93 21.10 2.46
CA ASP A 7 -1.43 21.19 3.83
C ASP A 7 -0.46 20.05 4.15
N VAL A 8 -0.79 18.83 3.69
CA VAL A 8 0.11 17.67 3.78
C VAL A 8 1.41 17.95 3.03
N LEU A 9 1.31 18.41 1.79
CA LEU A 9 2.48 18.73 0.95
C LEU A 9 3.36 19.82 1.56
N ARG A 10 2.76 20.91 2.07
CA ARG A 10 3.50 21.98 2.76
C ARG A 10 4.19 21.50 4.04
N ARG A 11 3.55 20.59 4.79
CA ARG A 11 4.15 20.00 5.99
C ARG A 11 5.33 19.12 5.62
N VAL A 12 5.18 18.29 4.60
CA VAL A 12 6.25 17.46 4.05
C VAL A 12 7.43 18.31 3.58
N GLN A 13 7.19 19.35 2.78
CA GLN A 13 8.25 20.26 2.31
C GLN A 13 9.03 20.91 3.45
N ARG A 14 8.36 21.32 4.52
CA ARG A 14 9.02 21.88 5.72
C ARG A 14 9.92 20.86 6.41
N LEU A 15 9.51 19.58 6.45
CA LEU A 15 10.26 18.53 7.12
C LEU A 15 11.49 18.08 6.32
N LEU A 16 11.45 18.18 4.99
CA LEU A 16 12.61 17.88 4.14
C LEU A 16 13.82 18.80 4.37
N GLY A 17 13.59 20.05 4.80
CA GLY A 17 14.66 21.02 5.09
C GLY A 17 15.22 20.92 6.51
N THR A 18 14.75 19.98 7.33
CA THR A 18 15.13 19.84 8.73
C THR A 18 15.68 18.46 9.03
N THR A 19 16.52 18.37 10.09
CA THR A 19 17.05 17.08 10.61
C THR A 19 15.98 16.20 11.30
N ARG A 20 14.70 16.49 11.14
CA ARG A 20 13.57 15.80 11.80
C ARG A 20 13.08 14.61 11.00
N SER A 21 13.92 13.61 10.83
CA SER A 21 13.58 12.34 10.15
C SER A 21 12.37 11.64 10.77
N ASP A 22 12.21 11.70 12.10
CA ASP A 22 11.12 11.03 12.81
C ASP A 22 9.75 11.64 12.53
N GLU A 23 9.66 12.98 12.44
CA GLU A 23 8.40 13.65 12.09
C GLU A 23 7.97 13.34 10.65
N LEU A 24 8.93 13.31 9.71
CA LEU A 24 8.66 12.89 8.33
C LEU A 24 8.21 11.43 8.28
N ARG A 25 8.90 10.54 9.00
CA ARG A 25 8.52 9.14 9.13
C ARG A 25 7.09 9.00 9.64
N GLN A 26 6.74 9.66 10.73
CA GLN A 26 5.38 9.64 11.28
C GLN A 26 4.35 10.13 10.27
N LEU A 27 4.61 11.23 9.58
CA LEU A 27 3.70 11.79 8.58
C LEU A 27 3.43 10.82 7.42
N LEU A 28 4.43 10.06 7.01
CA LEU A 28 4.30 9.10 5.90
C LEU A 28 3.63 7.78 6.31
N ILE A 29 3.74 7.40 7.57
CA ILE A 29 3.21 6.12 8.10
C ILE A 29 1.80 6.28 8.65
N GLN A 30 1.51 7.41 9.30
CA GLN A 30 0.19 7.64 9.89
C GLN A 30 -0.90 7.85 8.84
N PRO A 31 -2.13 7.38 9.10
CA PRO A 31 -3.27 7.64 8.25
C PRO A 31 -3.46 9.12 7.97
N SER A 32 -3.76 9.45 6.73
CA SER A 32 -4.04 10.82 6.32
C SER A 32 -5.48 11.20 6.68
N LEU A 33 -5.68 12.40 7.21
CA LEU A 33 -7.02 13.00 7.36
C LEU A 33 -7.43 13.81 6.14
N CYS A 34 -6.59 13.80 5.11
CA CYS A 34 -6.83 14.57 3.89
C CYS A 34 -8.01 14.00 3.11
N LYS A 35 -9.03 14.82 2.86
CA LYS A 35 -10.20 14.45 2.05
C LYS A 35 -9.97 14.61 0.55
N THR A 36 -8.97 15.41 0.17
CA THR A 36 -8.57 15.59 -1.21
C THR A 36 -7.42 14.64 -1.55
N PRO A 37 -7.38 14.07 -2.78
CA PRO A 37 -6.33 13.13 -3.13
C PRO A 37 -4.93 13.74 -3.11
N VAL A 38 -4.01 13.09 -2.39
CA VAL A 38 -2.57 13.34 -2.49
C VAL A 38 -2.06 12.62 -3.73
N ARG A 39 -1.39 13.35 -4.61
CA ARG A 39 -0.87 12.82 -5.87
C ARG A 39 0.52 12.26 -5.70
N CYS A 40 0.69 11.03 -6.13
CA CYS A 40 1.94 10.29 -6.06
C CYS A 40 2.16 9.50 -7.34
N PHE A 41 3.30 8.86 -7.42
CA PHE A 41 3.57 7.84 -8.43
C PHE A 41 4.57 6.81 -7.91
N VAL A 42 4.55 5.64 -8.53
CA VAL A 42 5.51 4.56 -8.28
C VAL A 42 6.29 4.25 -9.55
N ILE A 43 7.60 4.06 -9.40
CA ILE A 43 8.49 3.57 -10.46
C ILE A 43 8.87 2.12 -10.13
N ARG A 44 8.60 1.22 -11.06
CA ARG A 44 9.02 -0.18 -10.98
C ARG A 44 10.35 -0.38 -11.66
N HIS A 45 11.35 -0.83 -10.94
CA HIS A 45 12.63 -1.24 -11.50
C HIS A 45 12.62 -2.75 -11.75
N LYS A 46 12.60 -3.13 -13.02
CA LYS A 46 12.77 -4.53 -13.42
C LYS A 46 14.24 -4.89 -13.27
N SER A 47 14.54 -6.05 -12.72
CA SER A 47 15.89 -6.60 -12.74
C SER A 47 15.93 -7.78 -13.70
N PHE A 48 16.98 -7.85 -14.53
CA PHE A 48 17.14 -8.93 -15.52
C PHE A 48 17.36 -10.31 -14.84
N MET A 49 18.02 -10.33 -13.69
CA MET A 49 18.30 -11.54 -12.90
C MET A 49 17.95 -11.40 -11.42
N GLY A 50 17.24 -10.36 -11.02
CA GLY A 50 16.97 -10.05 -9.62
C GLY A 50 15.50 -9.82 -9.33
N THR A 51 15.24 -9.59 -8.05
CA THR A 51 13.90 -9.26 -7.57
C THR A 51 13.53 -7.82 -7.92
N PRO A 52 12.24 -7.53 -8.22
CA PRO A 52 11.79 -6.19 -8.52
C PRO A 52 11.98 -5.26 -7.33
N ARG A 53 12.27 -3.98 -7.64
CA ARG A 53 12.30 -2.88 -6.68
C ARG A 53 11.30 -1.84 -7.12
N PHE A 54 10.75 -1.12 -6.16
CA PHE A 54 9.76 -0.08 -6.38
C PHE A 54 10.20 1.16 -5.61
N ASP A 55 10.18 2.32 -6.27
CA ASP A 55 10.43 3.61 -5.63
C ASP A 55 9.14 4.43 -5.68
N PHE A 56 8.76 5.04 -4.56
CA PHE A 56 7.54 5.82 -4.39
C PHE A 56 7.86 7.28 -4.18
N PHE A 57 7.17 8.11 -4.93
CA PHE A 57 7.34 9.56 -4.93
C PHE A 57 6.00 10.26 -4.71
N MET A 58 6.04 11.37 -3.99
CA MET A 58 4.91 12.29 -3.82
C MET A 58 5.14 13.51 -4.70
N SER A 59 4.15 13.86 -5.52
CA SER A 59 4.23 15.05 -6.38
C SER A 59 3.89 16.30 -5.57
N ILE A 60 4.90 17.08 -5.29
CA ILE A 60 4.79 18.32 -4.49
C ILE A 60 4.26 19.47 -5.33
N SER A 61 4.75 19.57 -6.57
CA SER A 61 4.31 20.55 -7.56
C SER A 61 4.32 19.92 -8.95
N ARG A 62 4.14 20.72 -10.01
CA ARG A 62 4.23 20.20 -11.38
C ARG A 62 5.65 19.80 -11.78
N THR A 63 6.65 20.33 -11.10
CA THR A 63 8.07 20.14 -11.42
C THR A 63 8.86 19.45 -10.31
N ASP A 64 8.28 19.33 -9.11
CA ASP A 64 8.98 18.83 -7.95
C ASP A 64 8.32 17.57 -7.40
N ASP A 65 9.07 16.50 -7.38
CA ASP A 65 8.68 15.21 -6.81
C ASP A 65 9.57 14.90 -5.60
N MET A 66 8.94 14.43 -4.54
CA MET A 66 9.64 14.02 -3.34
C MET A 66 9.71 12.49 -3.27
N TYR A 67 10.93 11.98 -3.12
CA TYR A 67 11.13 10.57 -2.77
C TYR A 67 10.59 10.29 -1.36
N CYS A 68 9.85 9.18 -1.20
CA CYS A 68 9.27 8.76 0.07
C CYS A 68 9.79 7.40 0.53
N PHE A 69 9.70 6.41 -0.35
CA PHE A 69 9.99 5.02 0.01
C PHE A 69 10.63 4.23 -1.12
N THR A 70 11.42 3.24 -0.75
CA THR A 70 11.79 2.12 -1.62
C THR A 70 11.31 0.81 -1.04
N ALA A 71 10.78 -0.07 -1.89
CA ALA A 71 10.47 -1.45 -1.53
C ALA A 71 11.26 -2.43 -2.37
N LYS A 72 11.74 -3.51 -1.73
CA LYS A 72 12.48 -4.59 -2.37
C LYS A 72 11.90 -5.94 -1.99
N LYS A 73 11.70 -6.80 -3.01
CA LYS A 73 11.17 -8.15 -2.84
C LYS A 73 12.21 -9.12 -2.31
N TRP A 74 11.79 -9.98 -1.38
CA TRP A 74 12.60 -11.05 -0.81
C TRP A 74 11.81 -12.36 -0.83
N PRO A 75 12.30 -13.41 -1.51
CA PRO A 75 11.66 -14.73 -1.47
C PRO A 75 11.87 -15.38 -0.09
N LEU A 76 10.82 -16.01 0.45
CA LEU A 76 10.90 -16.76 1.71
C LEU A 76 11.35 -18.23 1.50
N GLY A 77 11.55 -18.63 0.25
CA GLY A 77 11.88 -19.99 -0.14
C GLY A 77 10.76 -20.67 -0.92
N ILE A 78 10.97 -21.91 -1.33
CA ILE A 78 10.01 -22.65 -2.17
C ILE A 78 8.69 -22.81 -1.40
N ASN A 79 7.58 -22.42 -2.02
CA ASN A 79 6.21 -22.51 -1.49
C ASN A 79 5.96 -21.80 -0.14
N LYS A 80 6.73 -20.73 0.18
CA LYS A 80 6.56 -19.98 1.43
C LYS A 80 6.08 -18.53 1.23
N GLY A 81 5.81 -18.13 -0.03
CA GLY A 81 5.47 -16.76 -0.35
C GLY A 81 6.69 -15.83 -0.42
N CYS A 82 6.46 -14.56 -0.28
CA CYS A 82 7.52 -13.55 -0.26
C CYS A 82 7.23 -12.44 0.76
N TYR A 83 8.19 -11.56 0.94
CA TYR A 83 7.94 -10.30 1.61
C TYR A 83 8.62 -9.15 0.86
N TYR A 84 8.12 -7.95 1.08
CA TYR A 84 8.72 -6.71 0.63
C TYR A 84 9.15 -5.91 1.85
N SER A 85 10.41 -5.54 1.93
CA SER A 85 10.87 -4.56 2.91
C SER A 85 10.61 -3.16 2.38
N ILE A 86 10.14 -2.26 3.23
CA ILE A 86 9.90 -0.85 2.92
C ILE A 86 10.88 -0.01 3.72
N SER A 87 11.61 0.89 3.04
CA SER A 87 12.65 1.74 3.62
C SER A 87 12.49 3.18 3.17
N LEU A 88 12.85 4.12 4.03
CA LEU A 88 13.00 5.54 3.73
C LEU A 88 14.32 5.85 3.01
N ASP A 89 15.30 4.93 3.04
CA ASP A 89 16.59 5.09 2.39
C ASP A 89 16.68 4.21 1.14
N GLN A 90 16.80 4.86 -0.02
CA GLN A 90 16.91 4.18 -1.32
C GLN A 90 18.20 3.38 -1.46
N GLU A 91 19.32 3.92 -0.99
CA GLU A 91 20.63 3.28 -1.12
C GLU A 91 20.76 2.09 -0.18
N GLU A 92 20.27 2.20 1.04
CA GLU A 92 20.21 1.08 1.96
C GLU A 92 19.33 -0.04 1.42
N ALA A 93 18.13 0.28 0.93
CA ALA A 93 17.22 -0.70 0.32
C ALA A 93 17.85 -1.44 -0.86
N LYS A 94 18.79 -0.81 -1.60
CA LYS A 94 19.56 -1.48 -2.67
C LYS A 94 20.56 -2.50 -2.15
N ARG A 95 21.21 -2.22 -1.03
CA ARG A 95 22.37 -2.99 -0.51
C ARG A 95 21.97 -4.07 0.49
N SER A 96 21.01 -3.79 1.37
CA SER A 96 20.75 -4.60 2.56
C SER A 96 19.72 -5.68 2.34
N LYS A 97 19.94 -6.83 2.98
CA LYS A 97 18.86 -7.75 3.32
C LYS A 97 18.03 -7.08 4.42
N ALA A 98 16.71 -7.11 4.30
CA ALA A 98 15.78 -6.47 5.22
C ALA A 98 15.82 -6.94 6.69
N SER A 99 16.83 -7.68 7.09
CA SER A 99 17.01 -8.12 8.47
C SER A 99 17.87 -7.20 9.32
N THR A 100 18.48 -6.18 8.74
CA THR A 100 19.28 -5.20 9.48
C THR A 100 18.39 -4.01 9.83
N LEU A 101 17.66 -4.16 10.92
CA LEU A 101 16.92 -3.12 11.64
C LEU A 101 17.81 -2.01 12.24
N GLU A 102 19.10 -2.00 11.86
CA GLU A 102 20.11 -1.15 12.50
C GLU A 102 20.08 0.31 12.04
N SER A 103 19.48 0.61 10.90
CA SER A 103 19.63 1.94 10.31
C SER A 103 18.50 2.93 10.63
N GLY A 104 17.42 2.49 11.27
CA GLY A 104 16.24 3.35 11.48
C GLY A 104 15.46 3.73 10.20
N ALA A 105 15.98 3.41 9.02
CA ALA A 105 15.31 3.69 7.75
C ALA A 105 14.23 2.65 7.39
N PHE A 106 14.29 1.46 7.97
CA PHE A 106 13.26 0.44 7.81
C PHE A 106 11.96 0.90 8.50
N VAL A 107 10.87 0.88 7.77
CA VAL A 107 9.56 1.34 8.28
C VAL A 107 8.52 0.24 8.34
N GLY A 108 8.75 -0.88 7.69
CA GLY A 108 7.85 -2.01 7.75
C GLY A 108 7.99 -2.97 6.56
N LYS A 109 7.11 -3.95 6.53
CA LYS A 109 7.14 -5.02 5.52
C LYS A 109 5.75 -5.46 5.09
N VAL A 110 5.60 -5.78 3.81
CA VAL A 110 4.46 -6.52 3.28
C VAL A 110 4.84 -8.00 3.23
N ARG A 111 3.99 -8.89 3.74
CA ARG A 111 4.15 -10.34 3.58
C ARG A 111 3.00 -10.92 2.78
N SER A 112 3.30 -11.84 1.88
CA SER A 112 2.29 -12.65 1.20
C SER A 112 2.16 -14.04 1.84
N ASP A 113 0.99 -14.64 1.67
CA ASP A 113 0.83 -16.07 1.82
C ASP A 113 1.53 -16.84 0.68
N LYS A 114 1.58 -18.16 0.77
CA LYS A 114 2.21 -19.02 -0.25
C LYS A 114 1.52 -19.00 -1.62
N LYS A 115 0.25 -18.59 -1.67
CA LYS A 115 -0.55 -18.53 -2.90
C LYS A 115 -0.56 -17.14 -3.53
N SER A 116 0.04 -16.15 -2.86
CA SER A 116 -0.02 -14.73 -3.25
C SER A 116 -1.46 -14.21 -3.41
N LEU A 117 -2.34 -14.63 -2.52
CA LEU A 117 -3.73 -14.21 -2.46
C LEU A 117 -4.01 -13.32 -1.25
N ASP A 118 -3.29 -13.56 -0.16
CA ASP A 118 -3.40 -12.83 1.09
C ASP A 118 -2.09 -12.08 1.38
N TYR A 119 -2.21 -10.80 1.65
CA TYR A 119 -1.08 -9.92 1.94
C TYR A 119 -1.37 -9.08 3.17
N THR A 120 -0.39 -8.96 4.06
CA THR A 120 -0.49 -8.09 5.23
C THR A 120 0.69 -7.15 5.29
N LEU A 121 0.41 -5.86 5.51
CA LEU A 121 1.39 -4.83 5.81
C LEU A 121 1.60 -4.73 7.32
N TYR A 122 2.84 -4.83 7.74
CA TYR A 122 3.29 -4.64 9.11
C TYR A 122 4.18 -3.41 9.23
N ASP A 123 4.16 -2.76 10.38
CA ASP A 123 5.19 -1.79 10.75
C ASP A 123 6.55 -2.46 11.07
N ASP A 124 7.47 -1.71 11.65
CA ASP A 124 8.82 -2.15 12.01
C ASP A 124 8.92 -2.86 13.37
N GLY A 125 7.80 -3.10 14.05
CA GLY A 125 7.76 -3.85 15.30
C GLY A 125 8.17 -5.32 15.17
N THR A 126 8.39 -5.97 16.30
CA THR A 126 8.81 -7.38 16.37
C THR A 126 7.65 -8.35 16.17
N SER A 127 7.96 -9.51 15.58
CA SER A 127 6.98 -10.59 15.44
C SER A 127 6.63 -11.20 16.80
N PRO A 128 5.34 -11.52 17.07
CA PRO A 128 4.94 -12.25 18.29
C PRO A 128 5.67 -13.58 18.47
N ASP A 129 6.04 -14.23 17.35
CA ASP A 129 6.74 -15.52 17.37
C ASP A 129 8.23 -15.43 17.74
N GLY A 130 8.74 -14.23 18.08
CA GLY A 130 10.13 -14.01 18.48
C GLY A 130 11.18 -14.35 17.42
N LYS A 131 10.80 -14.50 16.15
CA LYS A 131 11.70 -14.89 15.05
C LYS A 131 12.52 -13.72 14.50
N ASP A 132 12.13 -12.50 14.79
CA ASP A 132 12.86 -11.30 14.37
C ASP A 132 13.92 -10.97 15.43
N LYS A 133 15.16 -11.43 15.19
CA LYS A 133 16.32 -11.08 16.03
C LYS A 133 16.73 -9.63 15.75
N GLY A 134 16.60 -8.74 16.73
CA GLY A 134 17.11 -7.38 16.68
C GLY A 134 16.06 -6.27 16.57
N GLY A 135 14.77 -6.56 16.80
CA GLY A 135 13.71 -5.54 16.82
C GLY A 135 13.58 -4.82 18.16
N THR A 136 12.86 -3.72 18.14
CA THR A 136 12.36 -3.03 19.34
C THR A 136 11.53 -4.02 20.17
N SER A 137 11.46 -3.83 21.49
CA SER A 137 10.64 -4.68 22.39
C SER A 137 9.12 -4.56 22.14
N VAL A 138 8.72 -3.71 21.19
CA VAL A 138 7.32 -3.45 20.85
C VAL A 138 6.86 -4.40 19.76
N LEU A 139 5.73 -5.07 19.98
CA LEU A 139 5.09 -5.93 18.97
C LEU A 139 4.68 -5.10 17.75
N ARG A 140 4.78 -5.71 16.58
CA ARG A 140 4.38 -5.07 15.33
C ARG A 140 2.86 -4.91 15.23
N HIS A 141 2.45 -3.83 14.57
CA HIS A 141 1.06 -3.62 14.18
C HIS A 141 0.79 -4.17 12.78
N GLU A 142 -0.43 -4.59 12.55
CA GLU A 142 -0.97 -4.83 11.21
C GLU A 142 -1.68 -3.57 10.73
N LEU A 143 -1.16 -2.97 9.66
CA LEU A 143 -1.61 -1.68 9.16
C LEU A 143 -2.62 -1.81 8.02
N LEU A 144 -2.60 -2.94 7.30
CA LEU A 144 -3.44 -3.21 6.13
C LEU A 144 -3.42 -4.70 5.84
N HIS A 145 -4.57 -5.24 5.43
CA HIS A 145 -4.67 -6.58 4.85
C HIS A 145 -5.38 -6.52 3.50
N ILE A 146 -4.87 -7.26 2.52
CA ILE A 146 -5.44 -7.37 1.18
C ILE A 146 -5.66 -8.84 0.85
N ASN A 147 -6.88 -9.16 0.43
CA ASN A 147 -7.25 -10.47 -0.08
C ASN A 147 -7.71 -10.37 -1.53
N PHE A 148 -7.20 -11.26 -2.38
CA PHE A 148 -7.67 -11.45 -3.75
C PHE A 148 -8.53 -12.69 -3.82
N SER A 149 -9.78 -12.54 -4.25
CA SER A 149 -10.63 -13.69 -4.49
C SER A 149 -10.23 -14.36 -5.80
N ASN A 150 -9.99 -15.69 -5.75
CA ASN A 150 -9.82 -16.51 -6.95
C ASN A 150 -11.14 -16.63 -7.69
N SER A 151 -11.39 -15.77 -8.66
CA SER A 151 -12.43 -15.98 -9.65
C SER A 151 -11.91 -16.92 -10.75
N LEU A 152 -11.75 -18.22 -10.41
CA LEU A 152 -11.33 -19.24 -11.39
C LEU A 152 -12.41 -19.55 -12.44
N ARG A 153 -13.58 -18.93 -12.37
CA ARG A 153 -14.74 -19.37 -13.18
C ARG A 153 -15.25 -18.40 -14.22
N ASN A 154 -14.89 -17.12 -14.17
CA ASN A 154 -15.47 -16.14 -15.09
C ASN A 154 -14.42 -15.19 -15.67
N ARG A 155 -14.67 -14.73 -16.89
CA ARG A 155 -13.99 -13.61 -17.52
C ARG A 155 -14.24 -12.26 -16.81
N ASP A 156 -14.81 -12.31 -15.61
CA ASP A 156 -15.11 -11.14 -14.82
C ASP A 156 -13.82 -10.60 -14.16
N PRO A 157 -13.71 -9.28 -14.06
CA PRO A 157 -12.60 -8.66 -13.35
C PRO A 157 -12.48 -9.21 -11.93
N GLY A 158 -11.26 -9.56 -11.52
CA GLY A 158 -10.99 -10.12 -10.20
C GLY A 158 -11.46 -9.20 -9.06
N ALA A 159 -11.84 -9.78 -7.95
CA ALA A 159 -12.24 -9.01 -6.77
C ALA A 159 -11.07 -8.91 -5.79
N MET A 160 -10.82 -7.68 -5.35
CA MET A 160 -9.83 -7.31 -4.35
C MET A 160 -10.55 -6.70 -3.14
N THR A 161 -10.30 -7.23 -1.97
CA THR A 161 -10.79 -6.69 -0.70
C THR A 161 -9.62 -6.14 0.09
N VAL A 162 -9.71 -4.91 0.54
CA VAL A 162 -8.72 -4.24 1.38
C VAL A 162 -9.34 -3.93 2.72
N VAL A 163 -8.66 -4.29 3.80
CA VAL A 163 -9.07 -3.99 5.18
C VAL A 163 -7.97 -3.22 5.86
N LEU A 164 -8.34 -2.14 6.49
CA LEU A 164 -7.46 -1.30 7.30
C LEU A 164 -8.23 -0.76 8.52
N PRO A 165 -7.52 -0.33 9.58
CA PRO A 165 -8.16 0.33 10.71
C PRO A 165 -8.98 1.55 10.25
N GLU A 166 -10.20 1.69 10.76
CA GLU A 166 -11.01 2.89 10.55
C GLU A 166 -10.39 4.07 11.29
N VAL A 167 -10.42 5.23 10.66
CA VAL A 167 -9.82 6.45 11.20
C VAL A 167 -10.92 7.43 11.54
N ASP A 168 -10.98 7.85 12.79
CA ASP A 168 -11.94 8.83 13.27
C ASP A 168 -11.68 10.24 12.72
N SER A 169 -12.64 11.13 12.89
CA SER A 169 -12.55 12.51 12.40
C SER A 169 -11.42 13.32 13.03
N ASP A 170 -10.94 12.93 14.21
CA ASP A 170 -9.82 13.54 14.93
C ASP A 170 -8.46 12.91 14.55
N GLY A 171 -8.45 11.82 13.77
CA GLY A 171 -7.27 11.09 13.35
C GLY A 171 -6.89 9.93 14.25
N SER A 172 -7.68 9.67 15.28
CA SER A 172 -7.51 8.48 16.10
C SER A 172 -7.94 7.23 15.34
N PHE A 173 -7.34 6.11 15.64
CA PHE A 173 -7.71 4.79 15.12
C PHE A 173 -7.33 3.71 16.11
N GLU A 174 -8.10 2.64 16.12
CA GLU A 174 -7.76 1.46 16.90
C GLU A 174 -6.68 0.66 16.19
N SER A 175 -5.50 0.58 16.80
CA SER A 175 -4.37 -0.15 16.21
C SER A 175 -4.54 -1.66 16.39
N VAL A 176 -4.32 -2.43 15.34
CA VAL A 176 -4.35 -3.88 15.38
C VAL A 176 -2.95 -4.41 15.65
N GLN A 177 -2.71 -4.86 16.90
CA GLN A 177 -1.43 -5.38 17.36
C GLN A 177 -1.59 -6.84 17.84
N PRO A 178 -1.67 -7.82 16.93
CA PRO A 178 -2.00 -9.19 17.28
C PRO A 178 -0.86 -9.86 18.03
N ARG A 179 -1.22 -10.58 19.10
CA ARG A 179 -0.31 -11.49 19.83
C ARG A 179 -0.33 -12.89 19.21
N HIS A 180 -1.44 -13.23 18.55
CA HIS A 180 -1.65 -14.49 17.87
C HIS A 180 -2.22 -14.23 16.46
N HIS A 181 -1.97 -15.16 15.54
CA HIS A 181 -2.48 -15.07 14.16
C HIS A 181 -4.02 -15.01 14.05
N THR A 182 -4.74 -15.39 15.10
CA THR A 182 -6.20 -15.32 15.15
C THR A 182 -6.74 -13.92 15.50
N GLU A 183 -5.90 -12.98 15.85
CA GLU A 183 -6.25 -11.62 16.25
C GLU A 183 -5.95 -10.58 15.17
N GLY A 184 -5.28 -11.00 14.08
CA GLY A 184 -4.88 -10.11 12.98
C GLY A 184 -6.03 -9.76 12.03
N LEU A 185 -5.79 -8.78 11.16
CA LEU A 185 -6.75 -8.25 10.19
C LEU A 185 -7.34 -9.33 9.29
N GLU A 186 -6.54 -10.30 8.85
CA GLU A 186 -7.02 -11.45 8.08
C GLU A 186 -8.09 -12.25 8.83
N ALA A 187 -7.83 -12.54 10.10
CA ALA A 187 -8.73 -13.33 10.93
C ALA A 187 -10.01 -12.54 11.27
N LEU A 188 -9.89 -11.25 11.55
CA LEU A 188 -11.03 -10.35 11.79
C LEU A 188 -11.93 -10.27 10.54
N LEU A 189 -11.33 -10.11 9.34
CA LEU A 189 -12.06 -10.13 8.08
C LEU A 189 -12.82 -11.45 7.88
N LYS A 190 -12.17 -12.59 8.10
CA LYS A 190 -12.79 -13.93 7.94
C LYS A 190 -13.93 -14.18 8.90
N ARG A 191 -13.87 -13.63 10.12
CA ARG A 191 -14.97 -13.71 11.10
C ARG A 191 -16.09 -12.72 10.84
N GLY A 192 -15.91 -11.78 9.88
CA GLY A 192 -16.87 -10.74 9.61
C GLY A 192 -16.96 -9.66 10.70
N GLU A 193 -15.95 -9.57 11.55
CA GLU A 193 -15.84 -8.53 12.58
C GLU A 193 -15.54 -7.19 11.91
N LYS A 194 -16.44 -6.20 12.13
CA LYS A 194 -16.37 -4.89 11.47
C LYS A 194 -16.06 -3.74 12.41
N GLY A 195 -16.00 -3.99 13.72
CA GLY A 195 -15.72 -2.94 14.70
C GLY A 195 -14.33 -2.34 14.47
N GLY A 196 -14.26 -1.02 14.25
CA GLY A 196 -13.01 -0.31 14.06
C GLY A 196 -12.26 -0.61 12.76
N LEU A 197 -12.89 -1.31 11.78
CA LEU A 197 -12.28 -1.68 10.51
C LEU A 197 -13.05 -1.14 9.32
N LEU A 198 -12.35 -0.58 8.35
CA LEU A 198 -12.88 -0.17 7.06
C LEU A 198 -12.57 -1.21 5.99
N GLU A 199 -13.62 -1.69 5.31
CA GLU A 199 -13.52 -2.58 4.16
C GLU A 199 -13.65 -1.78 2.86
N LEU A 200 -12.64 -1.86 2.01
CA LEU A 200 -12.65 -1.29 0.67
C LEU A 200 -12.67 -2.40 -0.38
N LYS A 201 -13.26 -2.11 -1.53
CA LYS A 201 -13.27 -3.00 -2.70
C LYS A 201 -12.80 -2.27 -3.95
N ASN A 202 -12.25 -3.02 -4.88
CA ASN A 202 -11.99 -2.49 -6.20
C ASN A 202 -13.31 -2.23 -6.93
N ARG A 203 -13.42 -1.05 -7.55
CA ARG A 203 -14.52 -0.70 -8.44
C ARG A 203 -14.46 -1.57 -9.67
N GLN A 204 -15.61 -2.12 -10.06
CA GLN A 204 -15.69 -2.96 -11.24
C GLN A 204 -15.82 -2.09 -12.50
N PRO A 205 -15.02 -2.36 -13.54
CA PRO A 205 -15.18 -1.69 -14.83
C PRO A 205 -16.51 -2.10 -15.48
N LYS A 206 -17.10 -1.18 -16.24
CA LYS A 206 -18.35 -1.43 -16.98
C LYS A 206 -18.03 -1.88 -18.40
N TRP A 207 -18.76 -2.88 -18.87
CA TRP A 207 -18.66 -3.30 -20.27
C TRP A 207 -19.17 -2.21 -21.20
N ASN A 208 -18.35 -1.83 -22.16
CA ASN A 208 -18.70 -0.90 -23.23
C ASN A 208 -18.80 -1.66 -24.56
N ALA A 209 -20.04 -1.86 -25.04
CA ALA A 209 -20.31 -2.62 -26.25
C ALA A 209 -19.75 -1.95 -27.52
N SER A 210 -19.65 -0.61 -27.55
CA SER A 210 -19.13 0.11 -28.71
C SER A 210 -17.62 -0.05 -28.91
N SER A 211 -16.87 -0.17 -27.80
CA SER A 211 -15.42 -0.40 -27.82
C SER A 211 -15.03 -1.86 -27.61
N ASN A 212 -16.01 -2.74 -27.33
CA ASN A 212 -15.84 -4.17 -27.03
C ASN A 212 -14.80 -4.41 -25.92
N MET A 213 -14.83 -3.58 -24.85
CA MET A 213 -13.90 -3.66 -23.71
C MET A 213 -14.54 -3.21 -22.42
N TYR A 214 -13.94 -3.63 -21.30
CA TYR A 214 -14.27 -3.10 -20.00
C TYR A 214 -13.63 -1.71 -19.78
N VAL A 215 -14.41 -0.75 -19.35
CA VAL A 215 -13.99 0.65 -19.16
C VAL A 215 -14.26 1.11 -17.73
N LEU A 216 -13.28 1.77 -17.15
CA LEU A 216 -13.39 2.50 -15.91
C LEU A 216 -12.70 3.86 -16.09
N ASP A 217 -13.40 4.95 -15.73
CA ASP A 217 -12.85 6.30 -15.87
C ASP A 217 -11.84 6.58 -14.75
N PHE A 218 -10.61 6.87 -15.15
CA PHE A 218 -9.51 7.26 -14.27
C PHE A 218 -9.26 8.78 -14.25
N HIS A 219 -10.14 9.58 -14.82
CA HIS A 219 -10.07 11.05 -14.83
C HIS A 219 -8.68 11.56 -15.31
N GLY A 220 -8.14 10.94 -16.36
CA GLY A 220 -6.82 11.28 -16.92
C GLY A 220 -5.62 10.78 -16.09
N ARG A 221 -5.83 10.03 -15.02
CA ARG A 221 -4.74 9.50 -14.18
C ARG A 221 -4.15 8.18 -14.70
N ALA A 222 -4.81 7.52 -15.64
CA ALA A 222 -4.29 6.39 -16.39
C ALA A 222 -4.34 6.72 -17.89
N SER A 223 -3.20 6.63 -18.58
CA SER A 223 -3.07 6.87 -20.03
C SER A 223 -2.87 5.58 -20.82
N LEU A 224 -2.52 4.49 -20.15
CA LEU A 224 -2.27 3.19 -20.77
C LEU A 224 -3.18 2.11 -20.17
N PRO A 225 -3.69 1.18 -21.00
CA PRO A 225 -4.43 0.03 -20.51
C PRO A 225 -3.53 -0.88 -19.67
N SER A 226 -4.05 -1.36 -18.56
CA SER A 226 -3.34 -2.30 -17.68
C SER A 226 -4.31 -3.01 -16.76
N CYS A 227 -4.10 -4.30 -16.55
CA CYS A 227 -4.78 -5.06 -15.50
C CYS A 227 -4.45 -4.56 -14.08
N ARG A 228 -3.52 -3.63 -13.93
CA ARG A 228 -3.13 -2.98 -12.67
C ARG A 228 -3.77 -1.61 -12.48
N ASN A 229 -4.60 -1.16 -13.41
CA ASN A 229 -5.40 0.04 -13.21
C ASN A 229 -6.54 -0.28 -12.25
N VAL A 230 -6.48 0.26 -11.05
CA VAL A 230 -7.40 -0.07 -9.94
C VAL A 230 -7.87 1.20 -9.25
N GLN A 231 -9.13 1.20 -8.83
CA GLN A 231 -9.70 2.17 -7.91
C GLN A 231 -10.31 1.42 -6.73
N LEU A 232 -10.02 1.88 -5.50
CA LEU A 232 -10.60 1.33 -4.28
C LEU A 232 -11.55 2.34 -3.64
N ALA A 233 -12.69 1.85 -3.22
CA ALA A 233 -13.70 2.65 -2.53
C ALA A 233 -14.38 1.82 -1.42
N PRO A 234 -14.95 2.46 -0.38
CA PRO A 234 -15.78 1.78 0.59
C PRO A 234 -16.97 1.10 -0.10
N LYS A 235 -17.25 -0.14 0.30
CA LYS A 235 -18.37 -0.90 -0.25
C LYS A 235 -19.71 -0.15 -0.16
N ALA A 236 -19.90 0.61 0.92
CA ALA A 236 -21.10 1.38 1.14
C ALA A 236 -21.19 2.65 0.26
N LYS A 237 -20.08 3.11 -0.35
CA LYS A 237 -20.01 4.35 -1.11
C LYS A 237 -18.99 4.24 -2.24
N GLU A 238 -19.33 3.50 -3.28
CA GLU A 238 -18.43 3.22 -4.42
C GLU A 238 -17.94 4.48 -5.18
N SER A 239 -18.65 5.60 -5.07
CA SER A 239 -18.23 6.88 -5.67
C SER A 239 -17.09 7.57 -4.89
N ASP A 240 -16.85 7.17 -3.64
CA ASP A 240 -15.87 7.78 -2.76
C ASP A 240 -14.50 7.06 -2.88
N VAL A 241 -13.85 7.21 -4.04
CA VAL A 241 -12.56 6.59 -4.31
C VAL A 241 -11.52 7.10 -3.34
N CYS A 242 -10.94 6.20 -2.53
CA CYS A 242 -9.90 6.51 -1.55
C CYS A 242 -8.48 6.21 -2.06
N PHE A 243 -8.37 5.32 -3.05
CA PHE A 243 -7.11 4.95 -3.68
C PHE A 243 -7.34 4.74 -5.18
N LEU A 244 -6.39 5.23 -5.97
CA LEU A 244 -6.35 5.04 -7.41
C LEU A 244 -4.93 4.68 -7.83
N MET A 245 -4.79 3.65 -8.68
CA MET A 245 -3.55 3.31 -9.36
C MET A 245 -3.80 3.26 -10.87
N GLY A 246 -3.05 4.04 -11.64
CA GLY A 246 -3.21 4.14 -13.09
C GLY A 246 -1.89 4.13 -13.85
N LYS A 247 -1.76 3.25 -14.85
CA LYS A 247 -0.56 3.14 -15.67
C LYS A 247 -0.42 4.35 -16.60
N VAL A 248 0.75 4.99 -16.59
CA VAL A 248 1.08 6.13 -17.48
C VAL A 248 2.25 5.84 -18.41
N GLU A 249 3.19 4.98 -17.99
CA GLU A 249 4.32 4.51 -18.79
C GLU A 249 4.59 3.03 -18.48
N GLU A 250 5.53 2.41 -19.18
CA GLU A 250 5.82 0.99 -19.01
C GLU A 250 6.09 0.58 -17.56
N ASN A 251 6.83 1.41 -16.82
CA ASN A 251 7.25 1.16 -15.46
C ASN A 251 6.83 2.26 -14.47
N ARG A 252 6.00 3.22 -14.89
CA ARG A 252 5.50 4.31 -14.07
C ARG A 252 3.98 4.23 -13.94
N PHE A 253 3.49 4.33 -12.71
CA PHE A 253 2.08 4.32 -12.38
C PHE A 253 1.76 5.49 -11.44
N ASN A 254 0.74 6.26 -11.79
CA ASN A 254 0.20 7.24 -10.87
C ASN A 254 -0.51 6.55 -9.72
N ILE A 255 -0.35 7.11 -8.52
CA ILE A 255 -1.03 6.69 -7.31
C ILE A 255 -1.66 7.93 -6.71
N ASP A 256 -2.97 7.90 -6.51
CA ASP A 256 -3.66 8.94 -5.76
C ASP A 256 -4.30 8.30 -4.53
N PHE A 257 -4.13 8.89 -3.38
CA PHE A 257 -4.75 8.41 -2.15
C PHE A 257 -5.27 9.57 -1.29
N LYS A 258 -6.29 9.27 -0.50
CA LYS A 258 -6.82 10.18 0.52
C LYS A 258 -7.19 9.37 1.77
N ALA A 259 -7.70 10.04 2.80
CA ALA A 259 -8.21 9.38 3.99
C ALA A 259 -9.05 8.14 3.63
N PRO A 260 -8.85 7.01 4.31
CA PRO A 260 -8.04 6.79 5.51
C PRO A 260 -6.60 6.31 5.23
N PHE A 261 -6.16 6.26 3.97
CA PHE A 261 -4.82 5.76 3.64
C PHE A 261 -3.72 6.66 4.19
N SER A 262 -2.65 6.04 4.69
CA SER A 262 -1.33 6.67 4.80
C SER A 262 -0.56 6.52 3.48
N ALA A 263 0.52 7.29 3.29
CA ALA A 263 1.40 7.13 2.15
C ALA A 263 2.01 5.72 2.09
N MET A 264 2.37 5.16 3.24
CA MET A 264 2.92 3.80 3.35
C MET A 264 1.88 2.74 2.96
N GLN A 265 0.63 2.86 3.41
CA GLN A 265 -0.45 1.94 3.04
C GLN A 265 -0.78 2.03 1.54
N ALA A 266 -0.78 3.23 0.96
CA ALA A 266 -0.97 3.43 -0.48
C ALA A 266 0.16 2.80 -1.29
N PHE A 267 1.42 2.98 -0.87
CA PHE A 267 2.56 2.34 -1.49
C PHE A 267 2.51 0.81 -1.38
N ALA A 268 2.22 0.27 -0.19
CA ALA A 268 2.07 -1.16 0.03
C ALA A 268 0.98 -1.77 -0.87
N THR A 269 -0.16 -1.08 -1.00
CA THR A 269 -1.25 -1.49 -1.90
C THR A 269 -0.77 -1.59 -3.35
N ALA A 270 -0.01 -0.60 -3.84
CA ALA A 270 0.55 -0.64 -5.18
C ALA A 270 1.51 -1.82 -5.38
N ILE A 271 2.41 -2.08 -4.42
CA ILE A 271 3.35 -3.21 -4.47
C ILE A 271 2.59 -4.54 -4.55
N ILE A 272 1.55 -4.70 -3.75
CA ILE A 272 0.71 -5.91 -3.70
C ILE A 272 0.01 -6.13 -5.04
N ILE A 273 -0.52 -5.08 -5.66
CA ILE A 273 -1.12 -5.15 -7.00
C ILE A 273 -0.09 -5.57 -8.07
N PHE A 274 1.18 -5.16 -7.93
CA PHE A 274 2.24 -5.63 -8.83
C PHE A 274 2.60 -7.09 -8.61
N ASP A 275 2.58 -7.56 -7.37
CA ASP A 275 3.00 -8.93 -7.01
C ASP A 275 1.94 -9.97 -7.33
N ASN A 276 0.67 -9.59 -7.26
CA ASN A 276 -0.41 -10.51 -7.58
C ASN A 276 -0.32 -10.94 -9.05
N SER A 277 0.24 -12.13 -9.25
CA SER A 277 0.46 -12.71 -10.58
C SER A 277 -0.83 -13.19 -11.25
N SER A 278 -1.93 -13.30 -10.50
CA SER A 278 -3.21 -13.74 -11.06
C SER A 278 -3.80 -12.77 -12.09
N GLY A 279 -3.21 -11.56 -12.22
CA GLY A 279 -3.28 -10.66 -13.40
C GLY A 279 -4.64 -10.40 -14.05
N ALA A 280 -5.68 -10.84 -13.44
CA ALA A 280 -7.03 -10.77 -13.93
C ALA A 280 -7.83 -9.75 -13.11
N PHE A 281 -7.52 -8.46 -13.33
CA PHE A 281 -8.47 -7.40 -13.04
C PHE A 281 -9.13 -6.95 -14.32
#